data_ca72e1dd2fc90af97a1285ff08e8776e
#
_entry.id   ca72e1dd2fc90af97a1285ff08e8776e
#
_cell.length_a   1.000
_cell.length_b   1.000
_cell.length_c   1.000
_cell.angle_alpha   90.00
_cell.angle_beta   90.00
_cell.angle_gamma   90.00
#
_symmetry.space_group_name_H-M   'P 1'
#
loop_
_entity.id
_entity.type
_entity.pdbx_description
1 polymer ?
#
loop_
_entity_poly.entity_id
_entity_poly.type
_entity_poly.pdbx_seq_one_letter_code
_entity_poly.pdbx_strand_id
1 'polypeptide(L)'
;MQVVSLLLYYACFQMFLKPITIKSNSRIKASERKQLLEEFQRQYPMVLPLPAALASNSVLRLKIATSDSTYVSIFKFDNQPLLIEYQKALIPSLFLLWLLPDLLPHFKTHDGIIPKLASGADLMIPGIVLDQPLSPSSFDYIQKGVLCAVSTTSSRSVPLFPL
;
A
#
# COMPACT_ATOMS: atom_id res chain seq x y z
N MET A 1 -7.45 -23.50 7.61
CA MET A 1 -6.22 -22.88 7.09
C MET A 1 -6.63 -21.71 6.22
N GLN A 2 -6.74 -20.50 6.82
CA GLN A 2 -7.15 -19.31 6.08
C GLN A 2 -5.92 -18.71 5.38
N VAL A 3 -5.93 -18.72 4.08
CA VAL A 3 -4.98 -17.98 3.25
C VAL A 3 -5.45 -16.53 3.26
N VAL A 4 -4.71 -15.64 3.90
CA VAL A 4 -4.91 -14.21 3.73
C VAL A 4 -4.59 -13.92 2.27
N SER A 5 -5.58 -13.52 1.49
CA SER A 5 -5.48 -13.44 0.04
C SER A 5 -4.55 -12.30 -0.38
N LEU A 6 -3.32 -12.64 -0.72
CA LEU A 6 -2.30 -11.80 -1.33
C LEU A 6 -2.57 -11.46 -2.81
N LEU A 7 -3.77 -11.72 -3.30
CA LEU A 7 -4.12 -11.58 -4.73
C LEU A 7 -3.86 -10.18 -5.30
N LEU A 8 -3.99 -9.11 -4.52
CA LEU A 8 -3.69 -7.75 -4.98
C LEU A 8 -2.18 -7.50 -5.13
N TYR A 9 -1.36 -8.11 -4.29
CA TYR A 9 0.10 -7.96 -4.35
C TYR A 9 0.69 -8.65 -5.57
N TYR A 10 0.25 -9.88 -5.87
CA TYR A 10 0.76 -10.64 -7.01
C TYR A 10 0.45 -9.93 -8.34
N ALA A 11 -0.75 -9.41 -8.49
CA ALA A 11 -1.13 -8.62 -9.67
C ALA A 11 -0.31 -7.31 -9.75
N CYS A 12 -0.16 -6.57 -8.67
CA CYS A 12 0.65 -5.34 -8.64
C CYS A 12 2.14 -5.59 -8.91
N PHE A 13 2.73 -6.62 -8.33
CA PHE A 13 4.16 -6.90 -8.51
C PHE A 13 4.48 -7.32 -9.94
N GLN A 14 3.69 -8.21 -10.52
CA GLN A 14 3.88 -8.64 -11.92
C GLN A 14 3.74 -7.50 -12.92
N MET A 15 2.89 -6.50 -12.63
CA MET A 15 2.70 -5.34 -13.50
C MET A 15 3.97 -4.48 -13.66
N PHE A 16 4.84 -4.46 -12.64
CA PHE A 16 6.07 -3.65 -12.64
C PHE A 16 7.34 -4.45 -13.01
N LEU A 17 7.26 -5.75 -13.19
CA LEU A 17 8.39 -6.57 -13.67
C LEU A 17 8.76 -6.31 -15.13
N LYS A 18 7.80 -5.86 -15.92
CA LYS A 18 7.98 -5.53 -17.33
C LYS A 18 8.12 -4.01 -17.51
N PRO A 19 8.69 -3.55 -18.65
CA PRO A 19 8.81 -2.12 -18.92
C PRO A 19 7.45 -1.41 -18.83
N ILE A 20 7.42 -0.33 -18.09
CA ILE A 20 6.25 0.55 -17.95
C ILE A 20 6.35 1.72 -18.92
N THR A 21 5.22 2.20 -19.41
CA THR A 21 5.16 3.38 -20.29
C THR A 21 4.48 4.53 -19.56
N ILE A 22 5.18 5.65 -19.44
CA ILE A 22 4.57 6.88 -18.92
C ILE A 22 3.66 7.46 -20.01
N LYS A 23 2.38 7.58 -19.72
CA LYS A 23 1.37 8.13 -20.63
C LYS A 23 1.14 9.62 -20.44
N SER A 24 1.16 10.08 -19.19
CA SER A 24 1.02 11.49 -18.88
C SER A 24 1.62 11.83 -17.52
N ASN A 25 2.08 13.07 -17.39
CA ASN A 25 2.51 13.66 -16.13
C ASN A 25 1.91 15.06 -16.07
N SER A 26 0.90 15.27 -15.25
CA SER A 26 0.16 16.52 -15.21
C SER A 26 -0.19 16.91 -13.78
N ARG A 27 -0.24 18.22 -13.54
CA ARG A 27 -0.71 18.74 -12.27
C ARG A 27 -2.22 18.58 -12.20
N ILE A 28 -2.74 18.10 -11.07
CA ILE A 28 -4.18 17.98 -10.86
C ILE A 28 -4.77 19.33 -10.40
N LYS A 29 -6.05 19.56 -10.70
CA LYS A 29 -6.78 20.75 -10.28
C LYS A 29 -7.12 20.69 -8.80
N ALA A 30 -7.38 21.83 -8.19
CA ALA A 30 -7.77 21.90 -6.78
C ALA A 30 -9.04 21.07 -6.45
N SER A 31 -10.01 21.03 -7.36
CA SER A 31 -11.21 20.21 -7.22
C SER A 31 -10.91 18.72 -7.24
N GLU A 32 -10.07 18.27 -8.17
CA GLU A 32 -9.64 16.86 -8.25
C GLU A 32 -8.85 16.45 -7.02
N ARG A 33 -7.97 17.34 -6.53
CA ARG A 33 -7.23 17.12 -5.29
C ARG A 33 -8.17 16.95 -4.09
N LYS A 34 -9.21 17.82 -3.97
CA LYS A 34 -10.19 17.71 -2.91
C LYS A 34 -10.91 16.36 -2.96
N GLN A 35 -11.38 15.95 -4.13
CA GLN A 35 -12.02 14.63 -4.33
C GLN A 35 -11.08 13.46 -3.98
N LEU A 36 -9.82 13.55 -4.37
CA LEU A 36 -8.81 12.53 -4.05
C LEU A 36 -8.63 12.38 -2.53
N LEU A 37 -8.56 13.49 -1.80
CA LEU A 37 -8.40 13.48 -0.35
C LEU A 37 -9.66 13.01 0.38
N GLU A 38 -10.85 13.39 -0.10
CA GLU A 38 -12.13 12.90 0.41
C GLU A 38 -12.26 11.38 0.21
N GLU A 39 -11.86 10.88 -0.96
CA GLU A 39 -11.82 9.44 -1.25
C GLU A 39 -10.83 8.71 -0.35
N PHE A 40 -9.64 9.28 -0.15
CA PHE A 40 -8.64 8.74 0.77
C PHE A 40 -9.18 8.66 2.20
N GLN A 41 -9.81 9.72 2.72
CA GLN A 41 -10.42 9.71 4.05
C GLN A 41 -11.57 8.71 4.17
N ARG A 42 -12.32 8.50 3.10
CA ARG A 42 -13.39 7.49 3.07
C ARG A 42 -12.84 6.07 3.18
N GLN A 43 -11.73 5.78 2.50
CA GLN A 43 -11.08 4.46 2.55
C GLN A 43 -10.30 4.26 3.85
N TYR A 44 -9.74 5.34 4.43
CA TYR A 44 -8.91 5.31 5.64
C TYR A 44 -9.45 6.28 6.72
N PRO A 45 -10.60 5.99 7.33
CA PRO A 45 -11.27 6.92 8.26
C PRO A 45 -10.48 7.16 9.56
N MET A 46 -9.53 6.29 9.89
CA MET A 46 -8.67 6.44 11.07
C MET A 46 -7.64 7.57 10.92
N VAL A 47 -7.46 8.12 9.72
CA VAL A 47 -6.46 9.18 9.43
C VAL A 47 -7.08 10.56 9.59
N LEU A 48 -7.29 10.97 10.82
CA LEU A 48 -7.73 12.32 11.16
C LEU A 48 -6.86 12.86 12.31
N PRO A 49 -6.28 14.07 12.17
CA PRO A 49 -6.29 14.96 11.02
C PRO A 49 -5.43 14.48 9.85
N LEU A 50 -5.69 14.99 8.64
CA LEU A 50 -4.87 14.69 7.46
C LEU A 50 -3.40 15.05 7.70
N PRO A 51 -2.46 14.15 7.35
CA PRO A 51 -1.03 14.42 7.50
C PRO A 51 -0.60 15.64 6.70
N ALA A 52 0.33 16.40 7.24
CA ALA A 52 0.89 17.58 6.56
C ALA A 52 1.43 17.25 5.16
N ALA A 53 1.98 16.05 4.98
CA ALA A 53 2.46 15.57 3.68
C ALA A 53 1.37 15.52 2.59
N LEU A 54 0.12 15.26 2.95
CA LEU A 54 -1.05 15.28 2.04
C LEU A 54 -1.69 16.67 1.93
N ALA A 55 -1.29 17.62 2.77
CA ALA A 55 -1.83 18.99 2.73
C ALA A 55 -1.27 19.84 1.58
N SER A 56 -0.20 19.39 0.92
CA SER A 56 0.42 20.12 -0.19
C SER A 56 -0.57 20.51 -1.28
N ASN A 57 -0.40 21.73 -1.79
CA ASN A 57 -1.16 22.24 -2.93
C ASN A 57 -0.57 21.83 -4.31
N SER A 58 0.65 21.28 -4.31
CA SER A 58 1.33 20.83 -5.52
C SER A 58 1.21 19.31 -5.67
N VAL A 59 0.18 18.87 -6.35
CA VAL A 59 -0.02 17.45 -6.61
C VAL A 59 0.07 17.16 -8.10
N LEU A 60 0.98 16.24 -8.45
CA LEU A 60 1.18 15.74 -9.80
C LEU A 60 0.56 14.33 -9.92
N ARG A 61 -0.17 14.08 -11.00
CA ARG A 61 -0.64 12.76 -11.38
C ARG A 61 0.23 12.21 -12.51
N LEU A 62 0.93 11.13 -12.22
CA LEU A 62 1.69 10.35 -13.19
C LEU A 62 0.84 9.15 -13.62
N LYS A 63 0.40 9.12 -14.87
CA LYS A 63 -0.31 7.97 -15.45
C LYS A 63 0.68 7.04 -16.12
N ILE A 64 0.69 5.78 -15.71
CA ILE A 64 1.50 4.73 -16.30
C ILE A 64 0.60 3.65 -16.90
N ALA A 65 1.01 3.12 -18.04
CA ALA A 65 0.46 1.89 -18.60
C ALA A 65 1.43 0.75 -18.30
N THR A 66 0.90 -0.30 -17.74
CA THR A 66 1.61 -1.55 -17.47
C THR A 66 1.60 -2.45 -18.72
N SER A 67 2.38 -3.51 -18.71
CA SER A 67 2.51 -4.42 -19.86
C SER A 67 1.22 -5.14 -20.25
N ASP A 68 0.29 -5.27 -19.33
CA ASP A 68 -1.05 -5.86 -19.52
C ASP A 68 -2.12 -4.83 -19.92
N SER A 69 -1.68 -3.64 -20.34
CA SER A 69 -2.54 -2.51 -20.73
C SER A 69 -3.41 -1.95 -19.58
N THR A 70 -3.11 -2.29 -18.35
CA THR A 70 -3.76 -1.68 -17.18
C THR A 70 -3.16 -0.31 -16.90
N TYR A 71 -3.99 0.63 -16.49
CA TYR A 71 -3.53 1.97 -16.11
C TYR A 71 -3.44 2.11 -14.61
N VAL A 72 -2.32 2.67 -14.16
CA VAL A 72 -2.05 3.02 -12.76
C VAL A 72 -1.78 4.51 -12.69
N SER A 73 -2.39 5.20 -11.73
CA SER A 73 -2.10 6.61 -11.46
C SER A 73 -1.29 6.73 -10.18
N ILE A 74 -0.16 7.42 -10.22
CA ILE A 74 0.65 7.72 -9.05
C ILE A 74 0.48 9.20 -8.75
N PHE A 75 0.05 9.52 -7.53
CA PHE A 75 -0.07 10.90 -7.06
C PHE A 75 1.15 11.28 -6.24
N LYS A 76 1.85 12.30 -6.73
CA LYS A 76 3.04 12.86 -6.10
C LYS A 76 2.69 14.17 -5.41
N PHE A 77 2.86 14.22 -4.11
CA PHE A 77 2.73 15.41 -3.29
C PHE A 77 4.12 15.97 -3.02
N ASP A 78 4.37 17.22 -3.40
CA ASP A 78 5.72 17.84 -3.32
C ASP A 78 6.83 16.94 -3.86
N ASN A 79 6.56 16.31 -5.00
CA ASN A 79 7.44 15.35 -5.69
C ASN A 79 7.62 13.98 -5.00
N GLN A 80 7.00 13.72 -3.85
CA GLN A 80 7.00 12.41 -3.20
C GLN A 80 5.78 11.59 -3.63
N PRO A 81 5.93 10.36 -4.11
CA PRO A 81 4.83 9.50 -4.51
C PRO A 81 4.15 8.94 -3.26
N LEU A 82 3.04 9.53 -2.83
CA LEU A 82 2.35 9.14 -1.60
C LEU A 82 1.18 8.21 -1.84
N LEU A 83 0.44 8.36 -2.95
CA LEU A 83 -0.73 7.55 -3.25
C LEU A 83 -0.63 6.92 -4.63
N ILE A 84 -1.15 5.72 -4.75
CA ILE A 84 -1.26 4.95 -6.00
C ILE A 84 -2.74 4.62 -6.19
N GLU A 85 -3.30 4.95 -7.35
CA GLU A 85 -4.64 4.56 -7.73
C GLU A 85 -4.57 3.39 -8.69
N TYR A 86 -5.19 2.28 -8.28
CA TYR A 86 -5.32 1.08 -9.09
C TYR A 86 -6.76 0.56 -8.99
N GLN A 87 -7.43 0.38 -10.13
CA GLN A 87 -8.83 -0.08 -10.20
C GLN A 87 -9.78 0.73 -9.28
N LYS A 88 -9.59 2.05 -9.21
CA LYS A 88 -10.31 2.99 -8.33
C LYS A 88 -10.04 2.84 -6.83
N ALA A 89 -9.19 1.91 -6.42
CA ALA A 89 -8.72 1.84 -5.04
C ALA A 89 -7.49 2.74 -4.86
N LEU A 90 -7.44 3.49 -3.78
CA LEU A 90 -6.27 4.27 -3.39
C LEU A 90 -5.39 3.42 -2.48
N ILE A 91 -4.17 3.19 -2.90
CA ILE A 91 -3.18 2.39 -2.18
C ILE A 91 -2.12 3.36 -1.66
N PRO A 92 -1.85 3.39 -0.35
CA PRO A 92 -0.75 4.17 0.20
C PRO A 92 0.59 3.62 -0.29
N SER A 93 1.50 4.50 -0.68
CA SER A 93 2.86 4.10 -1.02
C SER A 93 3.67 3.81 0.24
N LEU A 94 4.84 3.21 0.09
CA LEU A 94 5.79 3.03 1.19
C LEU A 94 6.17 4.34 1.86
N PHE A 95 6.33 5.42 1.09
CA PHE A 95 6.63 6.75 1.63
C PHE A 95 5.53 7.26 2.56
N LEU A 96 4.26 7.01 2.22
CA LEU A 96 3.16 7.38 3.09
C LEU A 96 3.09 6.47 4.33
N LEU A 97 3.36 5.18 4.18
CA LEU A 97 3.39 4.23 5.31
C LEU A 97 4.56 4.50 6.26
N TRP A 98 5.67 5.07 5.79
CA TRP A 98 6.74 5.54 6.68
C TRP A 98 6.33 6.75 7.51
N LEU A 99 5.47 7.60 6.98
CA LEU A 99 4.92 8.74 7.70
C LEU A 99 3.77 8.34 8.63
N LEU A 100 3.03 7.30 8.26
CA LEU A 100 1.84 6.80 8.94
C LEU A 100 1.92 5.27 9.08
N PRO A 101 2.73 4.75 10.00
CA PRO A 101 2.93 3.31 10.14
C PRO A 101 1.66 2.56 10.54
N ASP A 102 0.73 3.22 11.23
CA ASP A 102 -0.52 2.63 11.70
C ASP A 102 -1.69 2.79 10.71
N LEU A 103 -1.41 3.24 9.48
CA LEU A 103 -2.43 3.44 8.44
C LEU A 103 -3.11 2.14 8.02
N LEU A 104 -2.36 1.05 8.00
CA LEU A 104 -2.82 -0.28 7.59
C LEU A 104 -2.66 -1.29 8.72
N PRO A 105 -3.51 -2.34 8.78
CA PRO A 105 -3.21 -3.51 9.59
C PRO A 105 -1.80 -4.01 9.29
N HIS A 106 -1.05 -4.34 10.33
CA HIS A 106 0.38 -4.53 10.24
C HIS A 106 0.79 -5.92 10.72
N PHE A 107 1.55 -6.63 9.90
CA PHE A 107 2.16 -7.91 10.25
C PHE A 107 3.67 -7.78 10.38
N LYS A 108 4.23 -8.39 11.40
CA LYS A 108 5.68 -8.55 11.56
C LYS A 108 6.12 -9.92 11.06
N THR A 109 7.25 -9.97 10.40
CA THR A 109 7.85 -11.22 9.92
C THR A 109 9.36 -11.23 10.13
N HIS A 110 9.99 -12.39 10.01
CA HIS A 110 11.44 -12.51 10.07
C HIS A 110 12.08 -12.06 8.75
N ASP A 111 13.28 -11.47 8.83
CA ASP A 111 14.01 -10.94 7.65
C ASP A 111 14.22 -11.99 6.55
N GLY A 112 14.45 -13.24 6.93
CA GLY A 112 14.64 -14.33 5.99
C GLY A 112 13.41 -14.67 5.12
N ILE A 113 12.22 -14.13 5.46
CA ILE A 113 10.99 -14.32 4.67
C ILE A 113 10.87 -13.27 3.56
N ILE A 114 11.46 -12.10 3.73
CA ILE A 114 11.36 -11.00 2.78
C ILE A 114 11.77 -11.38 1.34
N PRO A 115 12.89 -12.09 1.09
CA PRO A 115 13.23 -12.51 -0.27
C PRO A 115 12.18 -13.44 -0.90
N LYS A 116 11.51 -14.27 -0.09
CA LYS A 116 10.43 -15.16 -0.56
C LYS A 116 9.19 -14.34 -0.94
N LEU A 117 8.81 -13.37 -0.12
CA LEU A 117 7.72 -12.44 -0.43
C LEU A 117 8.05 -11.62 -1.69
N ALA A 118 9.27 -11.13 -1.82
CA ALA A 118 9.72 -10.40 -3.01
C ALA A 118 9.70 -11.26 -4.28
N SER A 119 9.84 -12.58 -4.17
CA SER A 119 9.68 -13.51 -5.30
C SER A 119 8.22 -13.89 -5.57
N GLY A 120 7.26 -13.33 -4.83
CA GLY A 120 5.83 -13.57 -5.03
C GLY A 120 5.24 -14.71 -4.20
N ALA A 121 5.93 -15.17 -3.16
CA ALA A 121 5.38 -16.17 -2.24
C ALA A 121 4.38 -15.50 -1.26
N ASP A 122 3.36 -16.26 -0.89
CA ASP A 122 2.39 -15.84 0.11
C ASP A 122 2.99 -15.81 1.53
N LEU A 123 2.59 -14.81 2.33
CA LEU A 123 2.89 -14.78 3.75
C LEU A 123 1.95 -15.75 4.48
N MET A 124 2.50 -16.87 4.91
CA MET A 124 1.75 -17.85 5.69
C MET A 124 1.74 -17.48 7.17
N ILE A 125 0.67 -17.86 7.90
CA ILE A 125 0.52 -17.61 9.34
C ILE A 125 1.77 -18.00 10.16
N PRO A 126 2.45 -19.16 9.92
CA PRO A 126 3.69 -19.49 10.64
C PRO A 126 4.86 -18.53 10.39
N GLY A 127 4.78 -17.71 9.32
CA GLY A 127 5.78 -16.68 9.03
C GLY A 127 5.53 -15.35 9.73
N ILE A 128 4.39 -15.21 10.41
CA ILE A 128 4.02 -14.00 11.15
C ILE A 128 4.56 -14.11 12.57
N VAL A 129 5.27 -13.09 13.00
CA VAL A 129 5.73 -12.95 14.40
C VAL A 129 4.61 -12.31 15.20
N LEU A 130 4.12 -13.02 16.20
CA LEU A 130 3.08 -12.56 17.10
C LEU A 130 3.67 -12.28 18.48
N ASP A 131 3.24 -11.19 19.10
CA ASP A 131 3.61 -10.86 20.47
C ASP A 131 2.92 -11.75 21.50
N GLN A 132 1.83 -12.46 21.09
CA GLN A 132 1.07 -13.40 21.92
C GLN A 132 0.82 -14.73 21.16
N PRO A 133 0.59 -15.83 21.88
CA PRO A 133 0.24 -17.12 21.26
C PRO A 133 -0.96 -17.00 20.31
N LEU A 134 -0.90 -17.73 19.19
CA LEU A 134 -2.00 -17.82 18.24
C LEU A 134 -3.28 -18.31 18.93
N SER A 135 -4.34 -17.51 18.83
CA SER A 135 -5.69 -17.90 19.18
C SER A 135 -6.59 -17.87 17.94
N PRO A 136 -7.73 -18.56 17.94
CA PRO A 136 -8.68 -18.52 16.83
C PRO A 136 -9.11 -17.10 16.45
N SER A 137 -9.14 -16.17 17.43
CA SER A 137 -9.53 -14.77 17.28
C SER A 137 -8.39 -13.80 16.96
N SER A 138 -7.14 -14.27 16.83
CA SER A 138 -5.98 -13.39 16.66
C SER A 138 -6.06 -12.49 15.43
N PHE A 139 -6.84 -12.85 14.43
CA PHE A 139 -6.98 -12.12 13.16
C PHE A 139 -8.43 -11.77 12.81
N ASP A 140 -9.38 -11.88 13.75
CA ASP A 140 -10.80 -11.60 13.49
C ASP A 140 -11.06 -10.13 13.11
N TYR A 141 -10.14 -9.23 13.46
CA TYR A 141 -10.20 -7.82 13.09
C TYR A 141 -9.79 -7.54 11.63
N ILE A 142 -9.25 -8.55 10.92
CA ILE A 142 -8.81 -8.42 9.53
C ILE A 142 -9.74 -9.19 8.61
N GLN A 143 -10.46 -8.47 7.78
CA GLN A 143 -11.33 -9.07 6.77
C GLN A 143 -10.52 -9.51 5.54
N LYS A 144 -11.01 -10.54 4.86
CA LYS A 144 -10.43 -10.98 3.59
C LYS A 144 -10.45 -9.85 2.55
N GLY A 145 -9.31 -9.59 1.92
CA GLY A 145 -9.16 -8.57 0.89
C GLY A 145 -8.78 -7.19 1.42
N VAL A 146 -8.61 -7.04 2.73
CA VAL A 146 -8.06 -5.81 3.31
C VAL A 146 -6.57 -5.70 3.01
N LEU A 147 -6.15 -4.51 2.59
CA LEU A 147 -4.74 -4.20 2.39
C LEU A 147 -4.01 -4.17 3.73
N CYS A 148 -2.87 -4.86 3.81
CA CYS A 148 -2.06 -4.94 5.01
C CYS A 148 -0.62 -4.51 4.72
N ALA A 149 0.08 -4.03 5.75
CA ALA A 149 1.50 -3.75 5.70
C ALA A 149 2.30 -4.88 6.35
N VAL A 150 3.50 -5.15 5.83
CA VAL A 150 4.42 -6.13 6.41
C VAL A 150 5.74 -5.44 6.75
N SER A 151 6.23 -5.66 7.95
CA SER A 151 7.55 -5.21 8.40
C SER A 151 8.38 -6.38 8.91
N THR A 152 9.67 -6.14 9.10
CA THR A 152 10.57 -7.13 9.68
C THR A 152 10.79 -6.86 11.17
N THR A 153 11.21 -7.90 11.89
CA THR A 153 11.55 -7.79 13.33
C THR A 153 12.77 -6.93 13.60
N SER A 154 13.70 -6.84 12.63
CA SER A 154 14.92 -6.02 12.77
C SER A 154 14.69 -4.55 12.42
N SER A 155 13.65 -4.23 11.67
CA SER A 155 13.30 -2.87 11.28
C SER A 155 12.36 -2.23 12.28
N ARG A 156 12.81 -1.27 13.06
CA ARG A 156 11.98 -0.52 14.02
C ARG A 156 10.91 0.36 13.37
N SER A 157 10.97 0.56 12.08
CA SER A 157 10.09 1.50 11.40
C SER A 157 10.14 1.30 9.92
N VAL A 158 9.47 0.31 9.35
CA VAL A 158 9.15 0.42 7.93
C VAL A 158 8.31 -0.77 7.48
N PRO A 159 7.06 -0.56 7.09
CA PRO A 159 6.38 -1.53 6.26
C PRO A 159 7.14 -1.64 4.94
N LEU A 160 7.73 -2.78 4.68
CA LEU A 160 8.52 -3.01 3.47
C LEU A 160 7.65 -3.22 2.24
N PHE A 161 6.37 -3.57 2.43
CA PHE A 161 5.45 -3.78 1.31
C PHE A 161 4.00 -3.54 1.76
N PRO A 162 3.19 -2.78 0.98
CA PRO A 162 1.75 -2.94 1.05
C PRO A 162 1.41 -4.31 0.47
N LEU A 163 0.67 -5.10 1.19
CA LEU A 163 0.24 -6.44 0.79
C LEU A 163 -1.12 -6.39 0.10
#